data_d2049fca9ad3d9a6284fc2a16c0f6626
#
_entry.id   d2049fca9ad3d9a6284fc2a16c0f6626
#
_cell.length_a   1.000
_cell.length_b   1.000
_cell.length_c   1.000
_cell.angle_alpha   90.00
_cell.angle_beta   90.00
_cell.angle_gamma   90.00
#
_symmetry.space_group_name_H-M   'P 1'
#
loop_
_entity.id
_entity.type
_entity.pdbx_description
1 polymer ?
#
loop_
_entity_poly.entity_id
_entity_poly.type
_entity_poly.pdbx_seq_one_letter_code
_entity_poly.pdbx_strand_id
1 'polypeptide(L)'
;MSHNTDTMLQDHLLQKREDIEDSTTDIRSMDVLSIDYEVTQDMQVTEVSLTLSYGGPTVTLECLSGRLRGHWGLESHTIPVDSQDLGQYGRELASRFEDRIQS
;
A
#
# COMPACT_ATOMS: atom_id res chain seq x y z
N MET A 1 -29.69 4.75 -4.68
CA MET A 1 -28.62 5.13 -5.59
C MET A 1 -27.35 4.46 -5.22
N SER A 2 -26.79 3.75 -6.16
CA SER A 2 -25.69 2.85 -5.91
C SER A 2 -24.31 3.50 -5.93
N HIS A 3 -24.25 4.84 -5.99
CA HIS A 3 -22.96 5.52 -6.15
C HIS A 3 -22.26 5.82 -4.84
N ASN A 4 -22.94 5.62 -3.70
CA ASN A 4 -22.40 6.05 -2.41
C ASN A 4 -21.15 5.25 -2.01
N THR A 5 -21.16 3.94 -2.26
CA THR A 5 -20.02 3.08 -1.90
C THR A 5 -18.78 3.48 -2.68
N ASP A 6 -18.94 3.74 -3.99
CA ASP A 6 -17.85 4.14 -4.86
C ASP A 6 -17.26 5.48 -4.41
N THR A 7 -18.11 6.47 -4.18
CA THR A 7 -17.68 7.79 -3.72
C THR A 7 -17.02 7.72 -2.35
N MET A 8 -17.59 6.94 -1.44
CA MET A 8 -17.02 6.77 -0.11
C MET A 8 -15.65 6.10 -0.17
N LEU A 9 -15.48 5.12 -1.05
CA LEU A 9 -14.19 4.45 -1.24
C LEU A 9 -13.16 5.43 -1.76
N GLN A 10 -13.51 6.23 -2.77
CA GLN A 10 -12.60 7.24 -3.31
C GLN A 10 -12.20 8.26 -2.25
N ASP A 11 -13.17 8.78 -1.49
CA ASP A 11 -12.91 9.75 -0.43
C ASP A 11 -11.99 9.16 0.62
N HIS A 12 -12.21 7.90 0.98
CA HIS A 12 -11.38 7.21 1.96
C HIS A 12 -9.93 7.10 1.48
N LEU A 13 -9.74 6.75 0.21
CA LEU A 13 -8.40 6.65 -0.38
C LEU A 13 -7.71 8.00 -0.46
N LEU A 14 -8.45 9.04 -0.84
CA LEU A 14 -7.89 10.39 -0.94
C LEU A 14 -7.43 10.89 0.43
N GLN A 15 -8.21 10.62 1.46
CA GLN A 15 -7.84 11.01 2.82
C GLN A 15 -6.62 10.23 3.30
N LYS A 16 -6.60 8.93 3.04
CA LYS A 16 -5.46 8.08 3.41
C LYS A 16 -4.20 8.53 2.67
N ARG A 17 -4.31 8.91 1.39
CA ARG A 17 -3.19 9.45 0.63
C ARG A 17 -2.65 10.72 1.26
N GLU A 18 -3.53 11.63 1.70
CA GLU A 18 -3.09 12.85 2.37
C GLU A 18 -2.26 12.51 3.62
N ASP A 19 -2.72 11.53 4.40
CA ASP A 19 -1.99 11.10 5.59
C ASP A 19 -0.60 10.56 5.22
N ILE A 20 -0.52 9.77 4.16
CA ILE A 20 0.74 9.16 3.73
C ILE A 20 1.70 10.20 3.16
N GLU A 21 1.19 11.16 2.38
CA GLU A 21 2.01 12.20 1.75
C GLU A 21 2.38 13.32 2.69
N ASP A 22 1.78 13.38 3.87
CA ASP A 22 2.07 14.39 4.88
C ASP A 22 3.53 14.27 5.31
N SER A 23 4.26 15.38 5.24
CA SER A 23 5.68 15.41 5.57
C SER A 23 5.96 15.08 7.05
N THR A 24 4.95 15.14 7.92
CA THR A 24 5.09 14.80 9.33
C THR A 24 4.82 13.32 9.62
N THR A 25 4.30 12.58 8.62
CA THR A 25 3.99 11.16 8.80
C THR A 25 5.26 10.32 8.64
N ASP A 26 5.51 9.46 9.62
CA ASP A 26 6.60 8.48 9.54
C ASP A 26 6.00 7.17 9.00
N ILE A 27 6.30 6.86 7.73
CA ILE A 27 5.77 5.67 7.07
C ILE A 27 6.17 4.41 7.81
N ARG A 28 7.37 4.40 8.41
CA ARG A 28 7.88 3.22 9.13
C ARG A 28 7.12 2.95 10.42
N SER A 29 6.42 3.96 10.94
CA SER A 29 5.66 3.82 12.19
C SER A 29 4.15 3.66 11.94
N MET A 30 3.72 3.59 10.67
CA MET A 30 2.31 3.35 10.35
C MET A 30 1.87 1.97 10.81
N ASP A 31 0.62 1.88 11.25
CA ASP A 31 0.02 0.61 11.62
C ASP A 31 -0.25 -0.21 10.37
N VAL A 32 0.50 -1.30 10.21
CA VAL A 32 0.38 -2.20 9.06
C VAL A 32 -0.11 -3.56 9.57
N LEU A 33 -1.22 -4.02 8.99
CA LEU A 33 -1.84 -5.29 9.40
C LEU A 33 -1.12 -6.49 8.80
N SER A 34 -0.61 -6.35 7.58
CA SER A 34 0.15 -7.42 6.94
C SER A 34 1.05 -6.84 5.87
N ILE A 35 2.13 -7.56 5.56
CA ILE A 35 3.08 -7.21 4.50
C ILE A 35 3.16 -8.39 3.55
N ASP A 36 2.89 -8.14 2.27
CA ASP A 36 2.94 -9.15 1.23
C ASP A 36 3.99 -8.77 0.19
N TYR A 37 4.67 -9.77 -0.34
CA TYR A 37 5.73 -9.57 -1.32
C TYR A 37 5.41 -10.31 -2.61
N GLU A 38 5.56 -9.65 -3.76
CA GLU A 38 5.57 -10.33 -5.05
C GLU A 38 7.02 -10.63 -5.41
N VAL A 39 7.29 -11.90 -5.73
CA VAL A 39 8.65 -12.38 -5.93
C VAL A 39 8.73 -13.11 -7.27
N THR A 40 9.79 -12.84 -8.03
CA THR A 40 10.04 -13.52 -9.30
C THR A 40 10.63 -14.90 -9.05
N GLN A 41 10.77 -15.70 -10.12
CA GLN A 41 11.44 -17.00 -10.04
C GLN A 41 12.89 -16.86 -9.60
N ASP A 42 13.52 -15.71 -9.87
CA ASP A 42 14.90 -15.42 -9.48
C ASP A 42 15.01 -14.92 -8.05
N MET A 43 13.93 -15.00 -7.27
CA MET A 43 13.87 -14.56 -5.87
C MET A 43 14.08 -13.07 -5.68
N GLN A 44 13.65 -12.29 -6.68
CA GLN A 44 13.69 -10.83 -6.60
C GLN A 44 12.31 -10.27 -6.32
N VAL A 45 12.23 -9.34 -5.37
CA VAL A 45 10.97 -8.71 -5.00
C VAL A 45 10.62 -7.63 -6.01
N THR A 46 9.42 -7.73 -6.59
CA THR A 46 8.93 -6.76 -7.57
C THR A 46 7.90 -5.80 -6.98
N GLU A 47 7.29 -6.15 -5.86
CA GLU A 47 6.35 -5.26 -5.17
C GLU A 47 6.27 -5.63 -3.70
N VAL A 48 6.06 -4.61 -2.87
CA VAL A 48 5.82 -4.76 -1.43
C VAL A 48 4.47 -4.11 -1.14
N SER A 49 3.52 -4.89 -0.67
CA SER A 49 2.16 -4.44 -0.40
C SER A 49 1.90 -4.41 1.10
N LEU A 50 1.53 -3.25 1.61
CA LEU A 50 1.20 -3.05 3.01
C LEU A 50 -0.32 -2.95 3.14
N THR A 51 -0.94 -3.88 3.86
CA THR A 51 -2.36 -3.80 4.13
C THR A 51 -2.57 -2.93 5.36
N LEU A 52 -3.29 -1.83 5.19
CA LEU A 52 -3.50 -0.83 6.23
C LEU A 52 -4.83 -1.01 6.96
N SER A 53 -5.82 -1.58 6.29
CA SER A 53 -7.12 -1.86 6.90
C SER A 53 -7.82 -2.99 6.19
N TYR A 54 -8.69 -3.69 6.90
CA TYR A 54 -9.56 -4.73 6.36
C TYR A 54 -11.01 -4.37 6.64
N GLY A 55 -11.86 -4.95 5.86
CA GLY A 55 -13.26 -5.01 6.21
C GLY A 55 -14.11 -3.99 5.50
N GLY A 56 -13.97 -2.79 5.73
CA GLY A 56 -14.78 -1.82 5.05
C GLY A 56 -14.19 -0.42 5.09
N PRO A 57 -13.35 -0.06 4.15
CA PRO A 57 -12.80 -0.87 3.05
C PRO A 57 -11.49 -1.56 3.41
N THR A 58 -11.05 -2.47 2.55
CA THR A 58 -9.68 -3.00 2.59
C THR A 58 -8.79 -2.02 1.83
N VAL A 59 -7.73 -1.56 2.47
CA VAL A 59 -6.80 -0.59 1.87
C VAL A 59 -5.40 -1.16 1.87
N THR A 60 -4.78 -1.17 0.69
CA THR A 60 -3.44 -1.70 0.47
C THR A 60 -2.55 -0.64 -0.17
N LEU A 61 -1.36 -0.45 0.39
CA LEU A 61 -0.38 0.49 -0.11
C LEU A 61 0.73 -0.29 -0.82
N GLU A 62 0.85 -0.06 -2.14
CA GLU A 62 1.88 -0.69 -2.96
C GLU A 62 3.10 0.20 -3.01
N CYS A 63 4.15 -0.20 -2.30
CA CYS A 63 5.29 0.68 -2.00
C CYS A 63 6.16 0.97 -3.21
N LEU A 64 6.46 -0.05 -4.03
CA LEU A 64 7.40 0.14 -5.14
C LEU A 64 6.73 0.81 -6.34
N SER A 65 5.45 0.51 -6.58
CA SER A 65 4.68 1.18 -7.63
C SER A 65 4.23 2.57 -7.23
N GLY A 66 4.12 2.85 -5.92
CA GLY A 66 3.60 4.12 -5.43
C GLY A 66 2.11 4.26 -5.66
N ARG A 67 1.32 3.27 -5.25
CA ARG A 67 -0.13 3.27 -5.44
C ARG A 67 -0.85 2.86 -4.17
N LEU A 68 -2.01 3.47 -3.96
CA LEU A 68 -2.91 3.11 -2.88
C LEU A 68 -4.15 2.47 -3.49
N ARG A 69 -4.41 1.23 -3.12
CA ARG A 69 -5.52 0.46 -3.66
C ARG A 69 -6.58 0.27 -2.58
N GLY A 70 -7.83 0.53 -2.93
CA GLY A 70 -8.96 0.31 -2.03
C GLY A 70 -9.94 -0.67 -2.63
N HIS A 71 -10.56 -1.46 -1.77
CA HIS A 71 -11.51 -2.47 -2.16
C HIS A 71 -12.65 -2.53 -1.15
N TRP A 72 -13.87 -2.36 -1.62
CA TRP A 72 -15.06 -2.38 -0.77
C TRP A 72 -16.20 -3.04 -1.55
N GLY A 73 -16.57 -4.26 -1.14
CA GLY A 73 -17.57 -5.03 -1.87
C GLY A 73 -17.09 -5.36 -3.27
N LEU A 74 -17.86 -4.96 -4.27
CA LEU A 74 -17.50 -5.16 -5.68
C LEU A 74 -16.74 -3.97 -6.27
N GLU A 75 -16.58 -2.91 -5.51
CA GLU A 75 -15.90 -1.71 -5.97
C GLU A 75 -14.41 -1.77 -5.64
N SER A 76 -13.58 -1.31 -6.56
CA SER A 76 -12.15 -1.16 -6.30
C SER A 76 -11.64 0.08 -7.02
N HIS A 77 -10.70 0.77 -6.37
CA HIS A 77 -10.05 1.95 -6.92
C HIS A 77 -8.57 1.93 -6.58
N THR A 78 -7.79 2.52 -7.47
CA THR A 78 -6.35 2.68 -7.25
C THR A 78 -6.00 4.12 -7.56
N ILE A 79 -5.28 4.77 -6.64
CA ILE A 79 -4.82 6.14 -6.85
C ILE A 79 -3.31 6.20 -6.64
N PRO A 80 -2.61 7.09 -7.33
CA PRO A 80 -1.16 7.24 -7.15
C PRO A 80 -0.85 7.91 -5.81
N VAL A 81 0.30 7.57 -5.26
CA VAL A 81 0.83 8.20 -4.05
C VAL A 81 2.22 8.73 -4.36
N ASP A 82 2.43 10.01 -4.10
CA ASP A 82 3.72 10.66 -4.33
C ASP A 82 4.46 10.80 -2.99
N SER A 83 5.34 9.84 -2.72
CA SER A 83 6.14 9.84 -1.50
C SER A 83 7.47 9.15 -1.78
N GLN A 84 8.56 9.90 -1.63
CA GLN A 84 9.91 9.35 -1.77
C GLN A 84 10.23 8.37 -0.65
N ASP A 85 9.76 8.68 0.56
CA ASP A 85 9.98 7.81 1.72
C ASP A 85 9.30 6.46 1.54
N LEU A 86 8.15 6.44 0.88
CA LEU A 86 7.43 5.19 0.61
C LEU A 86 8.26 4.25 -0.26
N GLY A 87 8.80 4.77 -1.36
CA GLY A 87 9.64 3.97 -2.26
C GLY A 87 10.89 3.47 -1.55
N GLN A 88 11.52 4.31 -0.75
CA GLN A 88 12.70 3.94 0.00
C GLN A 88 12.39 2.85 1.03
N TYR A 89 11.29 2.99 1.75
CA TYR A 89 10.86 1.99 2.73
C TYR A 89 10.54 0.65 2.04
N GLY A 90 9.86 0.71 0.89
CA GLY A 90 9.58 -0.49 0.11
C GLY A 90 10.84 -1.22 -0.31
N ARG A 91 11.86 -0.49 -0.76
CA ARG A 91 13.13 -1.08 -1.14
C ARG A 91 13.87 -1.69 0.05
N GLU A 92 13.80 -1.04 1.22
CA GLU A 92 14.38 -1.61 2.45
C GLU A 92 13.71 -2.93 2.82
N LEU A 93 12.39 -2.98 2.76
CA LEU A 93 11.65 -4.21 3.05
C LEU A 93 11.95 -5.28 2.04
N ALA A 94 12.01 -4.93 0.75
CA ALA A 94 12.33 -5.86 -0.32
C ALA A 94 13.73 -6.47 -0.11
N SER A 95 14.71 -5.65 0.22
CA SER A 95 16.07 -6.10 0.45
C SER A 95 16.16 -7.08 1.61
N ARG A 96 15.50 -6.77 2.72
CA ARG A 96 15.47 -7.66 3.88
C ARG A 96 14.81 -8.99 3.56
N PHE A 97 13.73 -8.96 2.79
CA PHE A 97 13.03 -10.19 2.40
C PHE A 97 13.88 -11.03 1.46
N GLU A 98 14.51 -10.40 0.47
CA GLU A 98 15.40 -11.09 -0.46
C GLU A 98 16.56 -11.76 0.28
N ASP A 99 17.14 -11.09 1.25
CA ASP A 99 18.22 -11.66 2.06
C ASP A 99 17.78 -12.92 2.79
N ARG A 100 16.53 -12.93 3.30
CA ARG A 100 16.00 -14.09 4.01
C ARG A 100 15.73 -15.27 3.11
N ILE A 101 15.20 -15.03 1.90
CA ILE A 101 14.83 -16.14 1.01
C ILE A 101 16.00 -16.66 0.20
N GLN A 102 17.09 -15.91 0.10
CA GLN A 102 18.29 -16.31 -0.62
C GLN A 102 19.35 -16.95 0.28
N SER A 103 19.20 -16.84 1.57
CA SER A 103 20.19 -17.37 2.52
C SER A 103 20.01 -18.85 2.84
#